data_c1cfa1e609316c784dce810e613f2a02
#
_entry.id   c1cfa1e609316c784dce810e613f2a02
#
_cell.length_a   1.000
_cell.length_b   1.000
_cell.length_c   1.000
_cell.angle_alpha   90.00
_cell.angle_beta   90.00
_cell.angle_gamma   90.00
#
_symmetry.space_group_name_H-M   'P 1'
#
loop_
_entity.id
_entity.type
_entity.pdbx_description
1 polymer ?
#
loop_
_entity_poly.entity_id
_entity_poly.type
_entity_poly.pdbx_seq_one_letter_code
_entity_poly.pdbx_strand_id
1 'polypeptide(L)'
;QVCHGVPGDKALKKGDIVNLDITVIKDGFHGDTSRMFIVGGEASIIAKRLTQITYECMWLGIAAVRAGGRLGDIGAAIQKHAEGNGFSVVREFCGHGIGRKFHEEPQVLHYGKAGTGPELKPGMIFTIEPMINAGKAAISELPDGWTIVTKDRSLSAQWEHTILVTESGVEVLTVSPKAPAPPAIVADRFAATL
;
A
#
# COMPACT_ATOMS: atom_id res chain seq x y z
N GLN A 1 -2.31 -6.94 -13.26
CA GLN A 1 -1.48 -5.73 -13.22
C GLN A 1 -0.97 -5.53 -11.81
N VAL A 2 0.17 -4.90 -11.67
CA VAL A 2 0.84 -4.58 -10.40
C VAL A 2 1.18 -3.10 -10.43
N CYS A 3 0.84 -2.33 -9.39
CA CYS A 3 1.14 -0.91 -9.27
C CYS A 3 0.60 -0.10 -10.47
N HIS A 4 1.23 -0.22 -11.63
CA HIS A 4 0.94 0.57 -12.83
C HIS A 4 0.10 -0.20 -13.85
N GLY A 5 -0.92 0.48 -14.39
CA GLY A 5 -1.73 0.02 -15.51
C GLY A 5 -2.46 1.18 -16.15
N VAL A 6 -2.70 1.08 -17.45
CA VAL A 6 -3.42 2.12 -18.20
C VAL A 6 -4.89 1.71 -18.34
N PRO A 7 -5.85 2.57 -18.00
CA PRO A 7 -7.26 2.35 -18.32
C PRO A 7 -7.44 2.19 -19.83
N GLY A 8 -8.26 1.24 -20.24
CA GLY A 8 -8.56 0.95 -21.65
C GLY A 8 -10.04 0.58 -21.81
N ASP A 9 -10.41 0.16 -23.02
CA ASP A 9 -11.79 -0.16 -23.38
C ASP A 9 -12.28 -1.50 -22.82
N LYS A 10 -11.42 -2.25 -22.12
CA LYS A 10 -11.79 -3.53 -21.52
C LYS A 10 -12.73 -3.32 -20.35
N ALA A 11 -13.99 -3.74 -20.52
CA ALA A 11 -14.98 -3.70 -19.47
C ALA A 11 -14.59 -4.64 -18.31
N LEU A 12 -14.71 -4.15 -17.08
CA LEU A 12 -14.58 -4.94 -15.87
C LEU A 12 -15.74 -5.94 -15.75
N LYS A 13 -15.47 -7.12 -15.22
CA LYS A 13 -16.45 -8.19 -15.05
C LYS A 13 -16.68 -8.48 -13.57
N LYS A 14 -17.86 -8.99 -13.22
CA LYS A 14 -18.15 -9.48 -11.87
C LYS A 14 -17.05 -10.47 -11.44
N GLY A 15 -16.47 -10.23 -10.26
CA GLY A 15 -15.38 -11.02 -9.71
C GLY A 15 -13.98 -10.46 -9.98
N ASP A 16 -13.82 -9.47 -10.85
CA ASP A 16 -12.56 -8.77 -11.00
C ASP A 16 -12.24 -7.97 -9.73
N ILE A 17 -10.96 -7.93 -9.37
CA ILE A 17 -10.43 -6.98 -8.40
C ILE A 17 -9.75 -5.85 -9.16
N VAL A 18 -9.99 -4.61 -8.75
CA VAL A 18 -9.43 -3.42 -9.37
C VAL A 18 -8.90 -2.47 -8.30
N ASN A 19 -7.73 -1.93 -8.54
CA ASN A 19 -7.17 -0.84 -7.76
C ASN A 19 -7.49 0.47 -8.47
N LEU A 20 -7.95 1.47 -7.74
CA LEU A 20 -8.03 2.86 -8.16
C LEU A 20 -7.02 3.65 -7.36
N ASP A 21 -6.03 4.17 -8.07
CA ASP A 21 -4.93 4.94 -7.52
C ASP A 21 -5.05 6.38 -7.99
N ILE A 22 -5.09 7.32 -7.04
CA ILE A 22 -5.47 8.70 -7.32
C ILE A 22 -4.55 9.64 -6.56
N THR A 23 -3.79 10.42 -7.33
CA THR A 23 -3.03 11.56 -6.80
C THR A 23 -3.77 12.87 -7.10
N VAL A 24 -3.87 13.72 -6.11
CA VAL A 24 -4.42 15.07 -6.24
C VAL A 24 -3.40 16.11 -5.82
N ILE A 25 -3.51 17.30 -6.41
CA ILE A 25 -2.70 18.47 -6.02
C ILE A 25 -3.64 19.53 -5.46
N LYS A 26 -3.38 19.95 -4.22
CA LYS A 26 -4.10 21.06 -3.58
C LYS A 26 -3.10 22.04 -2.98
N ASP A 27 -3.22 23.30 -3.32
CA ASP A 27 -2.37 24.40 -2.83
C ASP A 27 -0.86 24.12 -3.02
N GLY A 28 -0.51 23.39 -4.08
CA GLY A 28 0.87 23.02 -4.43
C GLY A 28 1.43 21.82 -3.66
N PHE A 29 0.58 21.07 -2.94
CA PHE A 29 0.94 19.82 -2.28
C PHE A 29 0.22 18.64 -2.91
N HIS A 30 0.93 17.51 -3.03
CA HIS A 30 0.38 16.25 -3.49
C HIS A 30 -0.20 15.45 -2.32
N GLY A 31 -1.30 14.76 -2.58
CA GLY A 31 -1.85 13.73 -1.69
C GLY A 31 -2.18 12.52 -2.53
N ASP A 32 -1.75 11.35 -2.09
CA ASP A 32 -1.81 10.10 -2.84
C ASP A 32 -2.48 8.99 -2.04
N THR A 33 -3.33 8.23 -2.71
CA THR A 33 -4.04 7.12 -2.07
C THR A 33 -4.60 6.15 -3.09
N SER A 34 -4.53 4.87 -2.80
CA SER A 34 -5.16 3.86 -3.62
C SER A 34 -6.08 2.93 -2.84
N ARG A 35 -7.06 2.37 -3.54
CA ARG A 35 -8.07 1.53 -2.94
C ARG A 35 -8.47 0.38 -3.86
N MET A 36 -8.62 -0.80 -3.27
CA MET A 36 -9.14 -1.98 -3.96
C MET A 36 -10.66 -2.03 -3.95
N PHE A 37 -11.21 -2.47 -5.08
CA PHE A 37 -12.64 -2.75 -5.25
C PHE A 37 -12.84 -4.15 -5.81
N ILE A 38 -13.94 -4.79 -5.41
CA ILE A 38 -14.39 -6.07 -5.98
C ILE A 38 -15.62 -5.78 -6.84
N VAL A 39 -15.51 -5.99 -8.13
CA VAL A 39 -16.58 -5.71 -9.10
C VAL A 39 -17.76 -6.65 -8.85
N GLY A 40 -18.94 -6.08 -8.63
CA GLY A 40 -20.15 -6.84 -8.29
C GLY A 40 -20.15 -7.44 -6.88
N GLY A 41 -19.23 -7.03 -6.01
CA GLY A 41 -19.20 -7.41 -4.59
C GLY A 41 -18.75 -8.84 -4.28
N GLU A 42 -18.54 -9.68 -5.29
CA GLU A 42 -18.12 -11.08 -5.11
C GLU A 42 -16.95 -11.42 -6.02
N ALA A 43 -15.96 -12.11 -5.47
CA ALA A 43 -14.79 -12.61 -6.19
C ALA A 43 -14.40 -14.01 -5.68
N SER A 44 -13.40 -14.62 -6.30
CA SER A 44 -12.84 -15.89 -5.83
C SER A 44 -12.29 -15.75 -4.40
N ILE A 45 -12.22 -16.85 -3.67
CA ILE A 45 -11.68 -16.88 -2.29
C ILE A 45 -10.28 -16.27 -2.24
N ILE A 46 -9.43 -16.62 -3.21
CA ILE A 46 -8.06 -16.10 -3.27
C ILE A 46 -8.03 -14.58 -3.52
N ALA A 47 -8.91 -14.05 -4.37
CA ALA A 47 -8.99 -12.63 -4.65
C ALA A 47 -9.45 -11.83 -3.41
N LYS A 48 -10.50 -12.30 -2.72
CA LYS A 48 -10.99 -11.70 -1.47
C LYS A 48 -9.90 -11.71 -0.40
N ARG A 49 -9.25 -12.86 -0.21
CA ARG A 49 -8.18 -13.03 0.78
C ARG A 49 -6.98 -12.15 0.46
N LEU A 50 -6.54 -12.09 -0.80
CA LEU A 50 -5.45 -11.23 -1.22
C LEU A 50 -5.76 -9.76 -0.92
N THR A 51 -6.94 -9.27 -1.32
CA THR A 51 -7.37 -7.89 -1.08
C THR A 51 -7.38 -7.56 0.41
N GLN A 52 -7.89 -8.45 1.25
CA GLN A 52 -7.93 -8.28 2.70
C GLN A 52 -6.53 -8.27 3.32
N ILE A 53 -5.68 -9.24 3.00
CA ILE A 53 -4.32 -9.31 3.55
C ILE A 53 -3.48 -8.12 3.10
N THR A 54 -3.65 -7.63 1.87
CA THR A 54 -2.96 -6.42 1.41
C THR A 54 -3.41 -5.19 2.21
N TYR A 55 -4.70 -5.06 2.51
CA TYR A 55 -5.23 -4.01 3.39
C TYR A 55 -4.62 -4.09 4.80
N GLU A 56 -4.56 -5.27 5.36
CA GLU A 56 -3.92 -5.51 6.66
C GLU A 56 -2.42 -5.18 6.64
N CYS A 57 -1.71 -5.55 5.56
CA CYS A 57 -0.30 -5.19 5.35
C CYS A 57 -0.08 -3.69 5.41
N MET A 58 -0.87 -2.90 4.69
CA MET A 58 -0.80 -1.44 4.72
C MET A 58 -0.98 -0.91 6.14
N TRP A 59 -2.02 -1.32 6.84
CA TRP A 59 -2.29 -0.86 8.20
C TRP A 59 -1.28 -1.34 9.24
N LEU A 60 -0.70 -2.53 9.08
CA LEU A 60 0.41 -2.99 9.92
C LEU A 60 1.68 -2.16 9.67
N GLY A 61 1.94 -1.79 8.42
CA GLY A 61 2.99 -0.84 8.07
C GLY A 61 2.77 0.52 8.75
N ILE A 62 1.55 1.07 8.64
CA ILE A 62 1.17 2.33 9.29
C ILE A 62 1.31 2.21 10.82
N ALA A 63 0.86 1.11 11.40
CA ALA A 63 0.98 0.85 12.84
C ALA A 63 2.43 0.74 13.33
N ALA A 64 3.39 0.42 12.48
CA ALA A 64 4.81 0.39 12.84
C ALA A 64 5.44 1.80 12.91
N VAL A 65 4.78 2.83 12.36
CA VAL A 65 5.28 4.20 12.34
C VAL A 65 5.25 4.82 13.73
N ARG A 66 6.39 5.36 14.16
CA ARG A 66 6.54 6.15 15.39
C ARG A 66 7.79 7.03 15.30
N ALA A 67 7.79 8.16 15.95
CA ALA A 67 8.99 8.98 16.11
C ALA A 67 10.13 8.16 16.72
N GLY A 68 11.35 8.29 16.17
CA GLY A 68 12.53 7.52 16.57
C GLY A 68 12.56 6.05 16.08
N GLY A 69 11.48 5.55 15.44
CA GLY A 69 11.48 4.27 14.73
C GLY A 69 12.33 4.30 13.47
N ARG A 70 12.36 3.20 12.73
CA ARG A 70 13.12 3.08 11.48
C ARG A 70 12.21 2.71 10.31
N LEU A 71 12.53 3.17 9.09
CA LEU A 71 11.78 2.81 7.88
C LEU A 71 11.70 1.28 7.69
N GLY A 72 12.74 0.53 8.04
CA GLY A 72 12.74 -0.93 7.99
C GLY A 72 11.72 -1.60 8.90
N ASP A 73 11.21 -0.93 9.94
CA ASP A 73 10.15 -1.45 10.80
C ASP A 73 8.85 -1.63 10.03
N ILE A 74 8.56 -0.67 9.11
CA ILE A 74 7.39 -0.69 8.21
C ILE A 74 7.47 -1.90 7.29
N GLY A 75 8.57 -2.02 6.54
CA GLY A 75 8.75 -3.11 5.58
C GLY A 75 8.77 -4.49 6.24
N ALA A 76 9.39 -4.62 7.42
CA ALA A 76 9.42 -5.87 8.16
C ALA A 76 8.02 -6.31 8.63
N ALA A 77 7.17 -5.37 9.09
CA ALA A 77 5.81 -5.66 9.51
C ALA A 77 4.95 -6.14 8.32
N ILE A 78 5.03 -5.44 7.19
CA ILE A 78 4.32 -5.78 5.95
C ILE A 78 4.75 -7.16 5.45
N GLN A 79 6.06 -7.37 5.27
CA GLN A 79 6.60 -8.63 4.74
C GLN A 79 6.23 -9.82 5.62
N LYS A 80 6.38 -9.70 6.94
CA LYS A 80 6.02 -10.76 7.89
C LYS A 80 4.56 -11.18 7.74
N HIS A 81 3.65 -10.23 7.60
CA HIS A 81 2.22 -10.53 7.48
C HIS A 81 1.87 -11.14 6.13
N ALA A 82 2.37 -10.56 5.03
CA ALA A 82 2.13 -11.08 3.68
C ALA A 82 2.65 -12.51 3.50
N GLU A 83 3.93 -12.74 3.83
CA GLU A 83 4.58 -14.06 3.68
C GLU A 83 4.00 -15.09 4.65
N GLY A 84 3.64 -14.69 5.88
CA GLY A 84 2.97 -15.54 6.85
C GLY A 84 1.57 -16.00 6.40
N ASN A 85 0.96 -15.29 5.45
CA ASN A 85 -0.31 -15.65 4.82
C ASN A 85 -0.13 -16.35 3.47
N GLY A 86 1.10 -16.67 3.06
CA GLY A 86 1.41 -17.39 1.82
C GLY A 86 1.40 -16.51 0.56
N PHE A 87 1.52 -15.19 0.72
CA PHE A 87 1.62 -14.21 -0.37
C PHE A 87 3.04 -13.67 -0.49
N SER A 88 3.33 -12.95 -1.57
CA SER A 88 4.66 -12.37 -1.83
C SER A 88 4.59 -10.86 -1.91
N VAL A 89 5.61 -10.18 -1.37
CA VAL A 89 5.75 -8.73 -1.50
C VAL A 89 6.55 -8.40 -2.76
N VAL A 90 6.04 -7.48 -3.58
CA VAL A 90 6.76 -6.92 -4.72
C VAL A 90 7.93 -6.08 -4.22
N ARG A 91 9.10 -6.17 -4.87
CA ARG A 91 10.34 -5.55 -4.40
C ARG A 91 10.87 -4.44 -5.29
N GLU A 92 10.38 -4.35 -6.51
CA GLU A 92 10.83 -3.39 -7.52
C GLU A 92 10.21 -2.01 -7.36
N PHE A 93 9.12 -1.92 -6.59
CA PHE A 93 8.42 -0.69 -6.27
C PHE A 93 8.37 -0.46 -4.76
N CYS A 94 8.19 0.78 -4.37
CA CYS A 94 8.18 1.19 -2.97
C CYS A 94 7.26 2.41 -2.79
N GLY A 95 6.88 2.70 -1.56
CA GLY A 95 6.34 3.98 -1.18
C GLY A 95 7.40 5.07 -1.21
N HIS A 96 6.99 6.30 -1.11
CA HIS A 96 7.87 7.45 -1.32
C HIS A 96 7.48 8.64 -0.43
N GLY A 97 8.44 9.49 -0.14
CA GLY A 97 8.17 10.82 0.38
C GLY A 97 7.27 11.59 -0.59
N ILE A 98 6.37 12.42 -0.08
CA ILE A 98 5.41 13.18 -0.86
C ILE A 98 5.19 14.56 -0.23
N GLY A 99 5.02 15.58 -1.07
CA GLY A 99 4.83 16.93 -0.62
C GLY A 99 4.63 17.89 -1.80
N ARG A 100 5.56 18.81 -2.00
CA ARG A 100 5.52 19.72 -3.16
C ARG A 100 5.89 19.02 -4.47
N LYS A 101 6.65 17.93 -4.39
CA LYS A 101 6.87 17.02 -5.50
C LYS A 101 6.05 15.75 -5.28
N PHE A 102 5.70 15.07 -6.36
CA PHE A 102 4.95 13.83 -6.28
C PHE A 102 5.78 12.73 -5.61
N HIS A 103 7.01 12.54 -6.06
CA HIS A 103 7.94 11.59 -5.46
C HIS A 103 9.13 12.36 -4.84
N GLU A 104 9.32 12.16 -3.55
CA GLU A 104 10.43 12.71 -2.77
C GLU A 104 11.10 11.59 -1.96
N GLU A 105 12.27 11.87 -1.39
CA GLU A 105 12.85 11.00 -0.36
C GLU A 105 12.00 11.05 0.94
N PRO A 106 11.95 9.96 1.71
CA PRO A 106 12.67 8.71 1.52
C PRO A 106 11.92 7.69 0.67
N GLN A 107 12.64 6.68 0.14
CA GLN A 107 12.02 5.46 -0.37
C GLN A 107 11.53 4.60 0.79
N VAL A 108 10.28 4.15 0.74
CA VAL A 108 9.62 3.36 1.77
C VAL A 108 9.44 1.93 1.30
N LEU A 109 10.41 1.08 1.56
CA LEU A 109 10.35 -0.33 1.16
C LEU A 109 9.29 -1.09 1.96
N HIS A 110 8.53 -1.96 1.29
CA HIS A 110 7.50 -2.80 1.90
C HIS A 110 8.03 -4.16 2.37
N TYR A 111 9.34 -4.30 2.44
CA TYR A 111 10.08 -5.48 2.92
C TYR A 111 11.37 -5.03 3.62
N GLY A 112 12.00 -5.93 4.33
CA GLY A 112 13.30 -5.65 4.95
C GLY A 112 13.41 -6.13 6.40
N LYS A 113 14.33 -5.52 7.13
CA LYS A 113 14.65 -5.89 8.51
C LYS A 113 14.26 -4.78 9.47
N ALA A 114 13.55 -5.13 10.54
CA ALA A 114 13.24 -4.19 11.62
C ALA A 114 14.50 -3.58 12.24
N GLY A 115 14.40 -2.33 12.67
CA GLY A 115 15.50 -1.58 13.27
C GLY A 115 16.54 -1.06 12.27
N THR A 116 16.28 -1.14 10.95
CA THR A 116 17.21 -0.69 9.91
C THR A 116 16.66 0.50 9.10
N GLY A 117 17.53 1.14 8.32
CA GLY A 117 17.18 2.27 7.47
C GLY A 117 17.10 3.61 8.21
N PRO A 118 16.66 4.66 7.51
CA PRO A 118 16.51 6.00 8.06
C PRO A 118 15.61 6.05 9.30
N GLU A 119 15.93 6.95 10.22
CA GLU A 119 15.10 7.21 11.39
C GLU A 119 13.87 8.03 11.01
N LEU A 120 12.72 7.63 11.55
CA LEU A 120 11.47 8.34 11.39
C LEU A 120 11.44 9.56 12.32
N LYS A 121 11.26 10.74 11.73
CA LYS A 121 11.20 12.01 12.45
C LYS A 121 9.83 12.65 12.33
N PRO A 122 9.32 13.31 13.37
CA PRO A 122 8.11 14.10 13.27
C PRO A 122 8.15 15.10 12.11
N GLY A 123 7.05 15.24 11.40
CA GLY A 123 6.95 16.07 10.19
C GLY A 123 7.28 15.37 8.88
N MET A 124 7.80 14.13 8.89
CA MET A 124 7.95 13.33 7.68
C MET A 124 6.57 12.94 7.14
N ILE A 125 6.38 13.13 5.83
CA ILE A 125 5.18 12.71 5.09
C ILE A 125 5.61 11.78 3.97
N PHE A 126 4.99 10.60 3.90
CA PHE A 126 5.29 9.61 2.86
C PHE A 126 4.12 8.64 2.66
N THR A 127 4.16 7.87 1.57
CA THR A 127 3.17 6.84 1.26
C THR A 127 3.55 5.49 1.84
N ILE A 128 2.55 4.70 2.19
CA ILE A 128 2.66 3.26 2.49
C ILE A 128 1.69 2.56 1.57
N GLU A 129 2.21 1.80 0.60
CA GLU A 129 1.49 1.31 -0.56
C GLU A 129 1.89 -0.12 -0.96
N PRO A 130 1.82 -1.10 -0.07
CA PRO A 130 2.32 -2.44 -0.35
C PRO A 130 1.59 -3.09 -1.54
N MET A 131 2.39 -3.58 -2.49
CA MET A 131 1.93 -4.42 -3.60
C MET A 131 2.17 -5.88 -3.24
N ILE A 132 1.10 -6.65 -3.15
CA ILE A 132 1.12 -8.05 -2.71
C ILE A 132 0.61 -8.95 -3.82
N ASN A 133 1.39 -9.98 -4.16
CA ASN A 133 1.05 -10.96 -5.18
C ASN A 133 0.55 -12.26 -4.57
N ALA A 134 -0.47 -12.86 -5.19
CA ALA A 134 -0.98 -14.18 -4.79
C ALA A 134 -0.01 -15.33 -5.10
N GLY A 135 0.92 -15.12 -6.02
CA GLY A 135 1.96 -16.05 -6.40
C GLY A 135 3.35 -15.56 -6.03
N LYS A 136 4.28 -15.60 -6.99
CA LYS A 136 5.66 -15.17 -6.80
C LYS A 136 5.80 -13.64 -6.84
N ALA A 137 6.82 -13.12 -6.17
CA ALA A 137 7.11 -11.68 -6.14
C ALA A 137 7.51 -11.10 -7.52
N ALA A 138 8.09 -11.90 -8.39
CA ALA A 138 8.64 -11.45 -9.66
C ALA A 138 7.59 -10.84 -10.60
N ILE A 139 7.94 -9.72 -11.20
CA ILE A 139 7.12 -8.93 -12.12
C ILE A 139 7.75 -8.82 -13.51
N SER A 140 7.00 -8.32 -14.47
CA SER A 140 7.47 -7.99 -15.81
C SER A 140 6.77 -6.73 -16.30
N GLU A 141 7.52 -5.88 -16.99
CA GLU A 141 7.00 -4.73 -17.71
C GLU A 141 6.50 -5.17 -19.09
N LEU A 142 5.38 -4.65 -19.53
CA LEU A 142 4.84 -4.89 -20.88
C LEU A 142 5.53 -3.98 -21.90
N PRO A 143 5.38 -4.28 -23.22
CA PRO A 143 6.01 -3.50 -24.29
C PRO A 143 5.56 -2.03 -24.39
N ASP A 144 4.50 -1.63 -23.69
CA ASP A 144 4.05 -0.24 -23.61
C ASP A 144 4.95 0.63 -22.72
N GLY A 145 5.95 0.03 -22.03
CA GLY A 145 6.90 0.73 -21.18
C GLY A 145 6.30 1.29 -19.90
N TRP A 146 5.11 0.80 -19.51
CA TRP A 146 4.40 1.29 -18.32
C TRP A 146 3.68 0.20 -17.54
N THR A 147 2.89 -0.64 -18.22
CA THR A 147 2.07 -1.64 -17.56
C THR A 147 2.92 -2.75 -16.95
N ILE A 148 2.76 -2.93 -15.66
CA ILE A 148 3.45 -3.99 -14.90
C ILE A 148 2.49 -5.14 -14.64
N VAL A 149 2.98 -6.36 -14.79
CA VAL A 149 2.23 -7.60 -14.52
C VAL A 149 3.05 -8.56 -13.68
N THR A 150 2.36 -9.43 -12.92
CA THR A 150 3.02 -10.56 -12.26
C THR A 150 3.59 -11.51 -13.32
N LYS A 151 4.83 -11.94 -13.17
CA LYS A 151 5.49 -12.82 -14.15
C LYS A 151 4.80 -14.17 -14.28
N ASP A 152 4.20 -14.66 -13.20
CA ASP A 152 3.45 -15.92 -13.15
C ASP A 152 1.94 -15.75 -13.43
N ARG A 153 1.50 -14.54 -13.77
CA ARG A 153 0.09 -14.18 -14.04
C ARG A 153 -0.86 -14.37 -12.85
N SER A 154 -0.32 -14.44 -11.64
CA SER A 154 -1.11 -14.45 -10.42
C SER A 154 -1.78 -13.09 -10.19
N LEU A 155 -2.79 -13.06 -9.31
CA LEU A 155 -3.43 -11.82 -8.89
C LEU A 155 -2.46 -10.96 -8.08
N SER A 156 -2.60 -9.64 -8.18
CA SER A 156 -1.93 -8.67 -7.36
C SER A 156 -2.94 -7.69 -6.77
N ALA A 157 -2.67 -7.18 -5.58
CA ALA A 157 -3.46 -6.15 -4.93
C ALA A 157 -2.55 -5.09 -4.32
N GLN A 158 -3.06 -3.86 -4.19
CA GLN A 158 -2.39 -2.73 -3.58
C GLN A 158 -3.41 -1.91 -2.80
N TRP A 159 -3.01 -1.39 -1.66
CA TRP A 159 -3.70 -0.35 -0.91
C TRP A 159 -2.69 0.70 -0.54
N GLU A 160 -3.15 1.95 -0.41
CA GLU A 160 -2.24 3.04 -0.13
C GLU A 160 -2.88 4.11 0.74
N HIS A 161 -2.06 4.66 1.62
CA HIS A 161 -2.31 5.90 2.31
C HIS A 161 -1.07 6.78 2.38
N THR A 162 -1.27 8.10 2.28
CA THR A 162 -0.30 9.10 2.70
C THR A 162 -0.40 9.28 4.21
N ILE A 163 0.73 9.27 4.90
CA ILE A 163 0.80 9.41 6.36
C ILE A 163 1.74 10.54 6.77
N LEU A 164 1.51 11.06 7.97
CA LEU A 164 2.37 12.02 8.67
C LEU A 164 2.92 11.36 9.94
N VAL A 165 4.23 11.40 10.13
CA VAL A 165 4.85 11.04 11.41
C VAL A 165 4.63 12.19 12.39
N THR A 166 4.00 11.91 13.53
CA THR A 166 3.78 12.89 14.61
C THR A 166 4.69 12.61 15.79
N GLU A 167 4.77 13.53 16.75
CA GLU A 167 5.51 13.34 18.01
C GLU A 167 5.01 12.11 18.80
N SER A 168 3.71 11.83 18.74
CA SER A 168 3.07 10.77 19.52
C SER A 168 2.76 9.50 18.71
N GLY A 169 3.04 9.48 17.38
CA GLY A 169 2.73 8.32 16.53
C GLY A 169 2.60 8.65 15.06
N VAL A 170 1.45 8.38 14.47
CA VAL A 170 1.16 8.54 13.05
C VAL A 170 -0.24 9.09 12.83
N GLU A 171 -0.37 9.98 11.85
CA GLU A 171 -1.66 10.46 11.33
C GLU A 171 -1.82 9.99 9.88
N VAL A 172 -3.01 9.50 9.52
CA VAL A 172 -3.33 9.10 8.15
C VAL A 172 -4.07 10.25 7.47
N LEU A 173 -3.41 10.86 6.47
CA LEU A 173 -3.91 12.09 5.84
C LEU A 173 -4.99 11.84 4.77
N THR A 174 -5.09 10.62 4.25
CA THR A 174 -5.98 10.28 3.12
C THR A 174 -7.18 9.41 3.50
N VAL A 175 -7.52 9.33 4.78
CA VAL A 175 -8.76 8.67 5.22
C VAL A 175 -9.97 9.49 4.78
N SER A 176 -10.91 8.86 4.08
CA SER A 176 -12.19 9.48 3.69
C SER A 176 -13.34 8.99 4.58
N PRO A 177 -14.45 9.73 4.68
CA PRO A 177 -15.62 9.31 5.48
C PRO A 177 -16.25 7.97 5.09
N LYS A 178 -15.96 7.48 3.88
CA LYS A 178 -16.42 6.18 3.35
C LYS A 178 -15.30 5.15 3.26
N ALA A 179 -14.14 5.43 3.84
CA ALA A 179 -13.05 4.44 3.89
C ALA A 179 -13.46 3.26 4.78
N PRO A 180 -12.99 2.04 4.48
CA PRO A 180 -13.09 0.94 5.42
C PRO A 180 -12.40 1.32 6.74
N ALA A 181 -12.98 0.90 7.87
CA ALA A 181 -12.31 1.04 9.16
C ALA A 181 -10.99 0.26 9.18
N PRO A 182 -9.98 0.70 9.97
CA PRO A 182 -8.77 -0.08 10.17
C PRO A 182 -9.10 -1.53 10.53
N PRO A 183 -8.35 -2.52 10.02
CA PRO A 183 -8.65 -3.91 10.28
C PRO A 183 -8.49 -4.26 11.77
N ALA A 184 -9.22 -5.25 12.25
CA ALA A 184 -9.25 -5.65 13.66
C ALA A 184 -7.84 -5.87 14.25
N ILE A 185 -6.89 -6.34 13.45
CA ILE A 185 -5.50 -6.60 13.86
C ILE A 185 -4.76 -5.36 14.36
N VAL A 186 -5.24 -4.15 14.03
CA VAL A 186 -4.66 -2.85 14.46
C VAL A 186 -5.70 -1.92 15.09
N ALA A 187 -6.97 -2.36 15.25
CA ALA A 187 -8.09 -1.49 15.64
C ALA A 187 -7.83 -0.76 16.97
N ASP A 188 -7.27 -1.43 17.97
CA ASP A 188 -6.99 -0.84 19.28
C ASP A 188 -6.04 0.36 19.21
N ARG A 189 -5.12 0.34 18.22
CA ARG A 189 -4.15 1.42 18.04
C ARG A 189 -4.76 2.66 17.38
N PHE A 190 -5.82 2.51 16.63
CA PHE A 190 -6.47 3.58 15.86
C PHE A 190 -7.89 3.92 16.36
N ALA A 191 -8.33 3.37 17.48
CA ALA A 191 -9.67 3.58 18.03
C ALA A 191 -10.01 5.07 18.33
N ALA A 192 -8.99 5.92 18.51
CA ALA A 192 -9.15 7.35 18.76
C ALA A 192 -9.01 8.25 17.50
N THR A 193 -8.76 7.64 16.33
CA THR A 193 -8.39 8.38 15.09
C THR A 193 -9.53 8.43 14.06
N LEU A 194 -10.66 7.78 14.35
CA LEU A 194 -11.82 7.66 13.45
C LEU A 194 -13.03 8.42 13.98
#